data_c7d2fb63ed60a32b4ddd8ecef7996104
#
_entry.id   c7d2fb63ed60a32b4ddd8ecef7996104
#
_cell.length_a   1.000
_cell.length_b   1.000
_cell.length_c   1.000
_cell.angle_alpha   90.00
_cell.angle_beta   90.00
_cell.angle_gamma   90.00
#
_symmetry.space_group_name_H-M   'P 1'
#
loop_
_entity.id
_entity.type
_entity.pdbx_description
1 polymer ?
#
loop_
_entity_poly.entity_id
_entity_poly.type
_entity_poly.pdbx_seq_one_letter_code
_entity_poly.pdbx_strand_id
1 'polypeptide(L)'
;MKIKLISIAFLQLLAVAAAAQTDSSVTKVKSEPFAWGDFSWVQGNNRQKSSLLDSKYFTGGLTIDCNYNYSFNRPIDHTTSGSTATFRSNEFNLSYIELGGDFHDPKSGARAKLMLQFGTRATGIPRNDNTPLRGQYDLYNALRYVTEGYAGIHLNKMHGINIDLGIFKSYVGLNSYNNFENWNYQPSFTSDNTPWFFTGARVQLFPTDKLKVELWLVNGWQSYGMFNEMPGIGYQVMWRPKESLSLLSSSYIGWDTPNEKNRLRFHTDNSAVVRYYNKPDRKGISKAAFSLTADLGFENGDGVKPFNGDSITPAQNFISVMGYNRFWFGKKQQLAFTIGVGYINNPGRYLALLPAGNAVLTQNPGDKFEGWDASAGLQFMPNEYLTFGTEFVTRHTNVPYFSGHGGVTSANGWKPPIGDPTGYKADLVKDENRLIFYSIFRF
;
A
#
# COMPACT_ATOMS: atom_id res chain seq x y z
N MET A 1 -23.62 -20.93 -12.20
CA MET A 1 -23.52 -20.22 -13.50
C MET A 1 -22.41 -19.15 -13.50
N LYS A 2 -22.27 -18.34 -12.45
CA LYS A 2 -21.23 -17.26 -12.36
C LYS A 2 -19.78 -17.78 -12.38
N ILE A 3 -19.47 -18.88 -11.70
CA ILE A 3 -18.10 -19.48 -11.69
C ILE A 3 -17.68 -19.99 -13.08
N LYS A 4 -18.62 -20.57 -13.86
CA LYS A 4 -18.31 -21.02 -15.23
C LYS A 4 -17.94 -19.88 -16.17
N LEU A 5 -18.51 -18.69 -16.00
CA LEU A 5 -18.18 -17.51 -16.82
C LEU A 5 -16.78 -16.98 -16.50
N ILE A 6 -16.37 -16.97 -15.24
CA ILE A 6 -15.03 -16.52 -14.79
C ILE A 6 -13.97 -17.51 -15.27
N SER A 7 -14.22 -18.83 -15.17
CA SER A 7 -13.31 -19.87 -15.68
C SER A 7 -13.16 -19.80 -17.20
N ILE A 8 -14.22 -19.50 -17.94
CA ILE A 8 -14.20 -19.35 -19.40
C ILE A 8 -13.42 -18.08 -19.79
N ALA A 9 -13.59 -16.97 -19.10
CA ALA A 9 -12.83 -15.75 -19.37
C ALA A 9 -11.32 -15.93 -19.11
N PHE A 10 -10.96 -16.68 -18.06
CA PHE A 10 -9.56 -16.99 -17.74
C PHE A 10 -8.95 -17.97 -18.74
N LEU A 11 -9.70 -18.99 -19.18
CA LEU A 11 -9.28 -19.91 -20.26
C LEU A 11 -9.12 -19.18 -21.61
N GLN A 12 -9.98 -18.21 -21.92
CA GLN A 12 -9.85 -17.40 -23.13
C GLN A 12 -8.62 -16.48 -23.09
N LEU A 13 -8.28 -15.92 -21.93
CA LEU A 13 -7.03 -15.15 -21.72
C LEU A 13 -5.79 -16.02 -21.90
N LEU A 14 -5.79 -17.26 -21.38
CA LEU A 14 -4.70 -18.22 -21.59
C LEU A 14 -4.59 -18.67 -23.05
N ALA A 15 -5.72 -18.86 -23.76
CA ALA A 15 -5.73 -19.20 -25.17
C ALA A 15 -5.21 -18.06 -26.07
N VAL A 16 -5.51 -16.80 -25.73
CA VAL A 16 -4.94 -15.61 -26.37
C VAL A 16 -3.43 -15.52 -26.15
N ALA A 17 -2.95 -15.86 -24.94
CA ALA A 17 -1.53 -15.91 -24.62
C ALA A 17 -0.81 -17.02 -25.43
N ALA A 18 -1.40 -18.20 -25.56
CA ALA A 18 -0.84 -19.30 -26.33
C ALA A 18 -0.80 -19.01 -27.85
N ALA A 19 -1.84 -18.35 -28.38
CA ALA A 19 -1.89 -17.95 -29.81
C ALA A 19 -0.89 -16.81 -30.15
N ALA A 20 -0.46 -16.03 -29.15
CA ALA A 20 0.49 -14.93 -29.34
C ALA A 20 1.96 -15.40 -29.48
N GLN A 21 2.29 -16.64 -29.11
CA GLN A 21 3.66 -17.19 -29.18
C GLN A 21 4.10 -17.61 -30.60
N THR A 22 3.20 -17.70 -31.60
CA THR A 22 3.51 -18.28 -32.92
C THR A 22 3.97 -17.27 -33.98
N ASP A 23 4.10 -15.96 -33.64
CA ASP A 23 4.46 -14.96 -34.65
C ASP A 23 5.90 -14.45 -34.40
N SER A 24 6.88 -15.10 -35.06
CA SER A 24 8.32 -14.79 -34.98
C SER A 24 8.77 -13.73 -36.01
N SER A 25 7.92 -12.80 -36.41
CA SER A 25 8.34 -11.62 -37.16
C SER A 25 9.15 -10.67 -36.28
N VAL A 26 10.35 -10.29 -36.71
CA VAL A 26 11.21 -9.28 -36.07
C VAL A 26 10.45 -7.97 -36.04
N THR A 27 9.63 -7.79 -34.99
CA THR A 27 8.93 -6.54 -34.72
C THR A 27 9.92 -5.55 -34.14
N LYS A 28 9.99 -4.38 -34.75
CA LYS A 28 10.70 -3.20 -34.22
C LYS A 28 10.41 -3.07 -32.73
N VAL A 29 11.43 -3.16 -31.88
CA VAL A 29 11.27 -3.05 -30.42
C VAL A 29 10.56 -1.72 -30.14
N LYS A 30 9.35 -1.80 -29.63
CA LYS A 30 8.59 -0.61 -29.20
C LYS A 30 9.25 -0.04 -27.96
N SER A 31 9.15 1.28 -27.78
CA SER A 31 9.69 1.95 -26.60
C SER A 31 9.07 1.35 -25.33
N GLU A 32 9.90 1.19 -24.29
CA GLU A 32 9.40 0.75 -22.98
C GLU A 32 8.33 1.70 -22.43
N PRO A 33 7.33 1.18 -21.73
CA PRO A 33 6.31 2.00 -21.10
C PRO A 33 6.89 3.08 -20.20
N PHE A 34 6.41 4.31 -20.36
CA PHE A 34 6.81 5.50 -19.61
C PHE A 34 8.27 5.94 -19.74
N ALA A 35 9.07 5.34 -20.62
CA ALA A 35 10.47 5.74 -20.86
C ALA A 35 10.60 7.03 -21.70
N TRP A 36 9.49 7.57 -22.18
CA TRP A 36 9.48 8.80 -23.01
C TRP A 36 9.71 10.11 -22.23
N GLY A 37 9.64 10.07 -20.87
CA GLY A 37 9.81 11.25 -20.04
C GLY A 37 10.40 10.95 -18.65
N ASP A 38 10.82 12.00 -17.91
CA ASP A 38 11.27 11.89 -16.52
C ASP A 38 10.08 11.87 -15.56
N PHE A 39 9.81 10.71 -14.99
CA PHE A 39 8.79 10.48 -13.95
C PHE A 39 9.38 10.15 -12.58
N SER A 40 10.69 10.31 -12.38
CA SER A 40 11.35 10.04 -11.09
C SER A 40 10.80 10.90 -9.94
N TRP A 41 10.17 12.02 -10.25
CA TRP A 41 9.56 12.93 -9.30
C TRP A 41 8.22 12.43 -8.74
N VAL A 42 7.56 11.49 -9.40
CA VAL A 42 6.30 10.87 -8.93
C VAL A 42 6.56 10.02 -7.69
N GLN A 43 7.69 9.33 -7.66
CA GLN A 43 8.16 8.57 -6.51
C GLN A 43 9.05 9.44 -5.64
N GLY A 44 8.85 9.40 -4.32
CA GLY A 44 9.45 10.35 -3.40
C GLY A 44 10.97 10.35 -3.41
N ASN A 45 11.57 9.21 -3.14
CA ASN A 45 12.99 9.09 -2.86
C ASN A 45 13.74 8.22 -3.86
N ASN A 46 13.04 7.62 -4.81
CA ASN A 46 13.69 6.77 -5.79
C ASN A 46 14.46 7.60 -6.81
N ARG A 47 15.75 7.77 -6.56
CA ARG A 47 16.70 8.45 -7.44
C ARG A 47 17.62 7.48 -8.17
N GLN A 48 17.49 6.19 -7.90
CA GLN A 48 18.32 5.15 -8.49
C GLN A 48 18.10 5.08 -10.01
N LYS A 49 19.18 5.07 -10.75
CA LYS A 49 19.17 5.04 -12.21
C LYS A 49 19.41 3.65 -12.78
N SER A 50 20.09 2.81 -12.02
CA SER A 50 20.42 1.44 -12.40
C SER A 50 20.50 0.56 -11.15
N SER A 51 20.24 -0.72 -11.29
CA SER A 51 20.50 -1.67 -10.22
C SER A 51 21.98 -2.07 -10.20
N LEU A 52 22.57 -2.24 -9.00
CA LEU A 52 23.92 -2.76 -8.84
C LEU A 52 24.03 -4.24 -9.20
N LEU A 53 22.92 -4.98 -9.05
CA LEU A 53 22.81 -6.41 -9.36
C LEU A 53 21.91 -6.60 -10.59
N ASP A 54 22.38 -6.13 -11.73
CA ASP A 54 21.66 -6.25 -12.99
C ASP A 54 22.40 -7.15 -13.96
N SER A 55 21.69 -8.12 -14.52
CA SER A 55 22.20 -9.04 -15.52
C SER A 55 21.13 -9.30 -16.59
N LYS A 56 21.49 -10.07 -17.61
CA LYS A 56 20.57 -10.42 -18.68
C LYS A 56 19.30 -11.15 -18.20
N TYR A 57 19.37 -11.86 -17.09
CA TYR A 57 18.29 -12.74 -16.62
C TYR A 57 17.79 -12.42 -15.23
N PHE A 58 18.47 -11.53 -14.49
CA PHE A 58 18.15 -11.25 -13.10
C PHE A 58 18.53 -9.83 -12.72
N THR A 59 17.59 -9.13 -12.09
CA THR A 59 17.81 -7.81 -11.47
C THR A 59 17.53 -7.92 -9.98
N GLY A 60 18.56 -7.82 -9.15
CA GLY A 60 18.45 -7.91 -7.69
C GLY A 60 18.23 -6.57 -7.02
N GLY A 61 17.72 -6.61 -5.80
CA GLY A 61 17.52 -5.43 -4.96
C GLY A 61 17.63 -5.74 -3.47
N LEU A 62 18.07 -4.74 -2.72
CA LEU A 62 18.10 -4.73 -1.25
C LEU A 62 17.58 -3.39 -0.75
N THR A 63 16.71 -3.45 0.27
CA THR A 63 16.28 -2.28 1.03
C THR A 63 16.45 -2.54 2.51
N ILE A 64 16.98 -1.56 3.26
CA ILE A 64 17.04 -1.57 4.72
C ILE A 64 16.48 -0.25 5.22
N ASP A 65 15.44 -0.31 6.04
CA ASP A 65 14.72 0.84 6.59
C ASP A 65 14.71 0.76 8.13
N CYS A 66 15.37 1.74 8.74
CA CYS A 66 15.47 1.89 10.18
C CYS A 66 14.85 3.22 10.62
N ASN A 67 14.18 3.21 11.76
CA ASN A 67 13.61 4.45 12.31
C ASN A 67 13.68 4.51 13.84
N TYR A 68 13.50 5.72 14.34
CA TYR A 68 13.13 6.04 15.70
C TYR A 68 11.86 6.88 15.65
N ASN A 69 10.74 6.29 16.05
CA ASN A 69 9.42 6.93 16.02
C ASN A 69 9.05 7.40 17.42
N TYR A 70 9.25 8.68 17.72
CA TYR A 70 8.90 9.27 19.00
C TYR A 70 7.42 9.64 19.03
N SER A 71 6.62 8.93 19.84
CA SER A 71 5.24 9.30 20.17
C SER A 71 5.22 10.20 21.40
N PHE A 72 4.54 11.34 21.31
CA PHE A 72 4.36 12.25 22.44
C PHE A 72 3.39 11.70 23.50
N ASN A 73 2.53 10.75 23.13
CA ASN A 73 1.65 10.03 24.06
C ASN A 73 2.43 9.04 24.96
N ARG A 74 3.62 8.60 24.54
CA ARG A 74 4.51 7.70 25.28
C ARG A 74 3.80 6.47 25.86
N PRO A 75 3.16 5.65 25.02
CA PRO A 75 2.48 4.45 25.51
C PRO A 75 3.49 3.51 26.19
N ILE A 76 3.14 2.99 27.36
CA ILE A 76 4.02 2.11 28.16
C ILE A 76 4.35 0.78 27.48
N ASP A 77 3.51 0.37 26.53
CA ASP A 77 3.67 -0.86 25.72
C ASP A 77 4.35 -0.59 24.38
N HIS A 78 4.82 0.64 24.13
CA HIS A 78 5.43 1.08 22.89
C HIS A 78 4.59 0.89 21.63
N THR A 79 3.26 0.71 21.76
CA THR A 79 2.35 0.47 20.63
C THR A 79 1.67 1.78 20.21
N THR A 80 1.82 2.16 18.94
CA THR A 80 1.02 3.22 18.30
C THR A 80 -0.14 2.63 17.52
N SER A 81 -1.31 3.27 17.59
CA SER A 81 -2.48 2.94 16.79
C SER A 81 -2.47 3.70 15.46
N GLY A 82 -3.28 3.26 14.50
CA GLY A 82 -3.47 3.97 13.23
C GLY A 82 -2.31 3.88 12.25
N SER A 83 -1.40 2.93 12.45
CA SER A 83 -0.35 2.63 11.49
C SER A 83 0.02 1.15 11.52
N THR A 84 0.12 0.54 10.34
CA THR A 84 0.63 -0.82 10.17
C THR A 84 2.11 -0.84 9.84
N ALA A 85 2.64 0.27 9.37
CA ALA A 85 4.03 0.41 8.97
C ALA A 85 4.93 0.88 10.13
N THR A 86 4.41 1.73 11.04
CA THR A 86 5.14 2.34 12.14
C THR A 86 4.39 2.19 13.47
N PHE A 87 4.04 0.96 13.82
CA PHE A 87 3.23 0.64 15.01
C PHE A 87 4.02 0.52 16.31
N ARG A 88 5.34 0.65 16.26
CA ARG A 88 6.22 0.73 17.44
C ARG A 88 6.71 2.16 17.63
N SER A 89 6.83 2.60 18.88
CA SER A 89 7.29 3.95 19.22
C SER A 89 8.25 3.98 20.41
N ASN A 90 8.99 5.09 20.53
CA ASN A 90 9.90 5.41 21.62
C ASN A 90 11.04 4.39 21.78
N GLU A 91 11.44 3.78 20.65
CA GLU A 91 12.53 2.82 20.53
C GLU A 91 13.14 2.87 19.14
N PHE A 92 14.38 2.41 18.98
CA PHE A 92 14.97 2.18 17.68
C PHE A 92 14.36 0.93 17.05
N ASN A 93 14.01 1.02 15.79
CA ASN A 93 13.28 -0.01 15.09
C ASN A 93 13.91 -0.33 13.73
N LEU A 94 14.15 -1.60 13.47
CA LEU A 94 14.40 -2.13 12.15
C LEU A 94 13.05 -2.41 11.51
N SER A 95 12.54 -1.40 10.79
CA SER A 95 11.18 -1.43 10.24
C SER A 95 11.07 -2.45 9.11
N TYR A 96 12.03 -2.41 8.20
CA TYR A 96 11.93 -3.17 6.97
C TYR A 96 13.30 -3.54 6.42
N ILE A 97 13.46 -4.81 6.10
CA ILE A 97 14.49 -5.33 5.21
C ILE A 97 13.75 -6.01 4.08
N GLU A 98 14.07 -5.69 2.85
CA GLU A 98 13.60 -6.41 1.68
C GLU A 98 14.78 -6.82 0.83
N LEU A 99 14.81 -8.08 0.41
CA LEU A 99 15.82 -8.58 -0.50
C LEU A 99 15.23 -9.59 -1.48
N GLY A 100 15.79 -9.62 -2.68
CA GLY A 100 15.33 -10.51 -3.73
C GLY A 100 15.60 -9.96 -5.11
N GLY A 101 14.72 -10.22 -6.06
CA GLY A 101 14.84 -9.66 -7.40
C GLY A 101 13.83 -10.19 -8.40
N ASP A 102 13.92 -9.63 -9.57
CA ASP A 102 13.17 -9.99 -10.77
C ASP A 102 14.00 -10.94 -11.65
N PHE A 103 13.41 -12.04 -12.03
CA PHE A 103 13.95 -12.99 -13.00
C PHE A 103 13.20 -12.86 -14.30
N HIS A 104 13.92 -12.81 -15.43
CA HIS A 104 13.32 -12.72 -16.77
C HIS A 104 14.18 -13.40 -17.82
N ASP A 105 13.54 -14.09 -18.75
CA ASP A 105 14.18 -14.62 -19.95
C ASP A 105 13.68 -13.87 -21.19
N PRO A 106 14.52 -13.07 -21.85
CA PRO A 106 14.11 -12.29 -23.01
C PRO A 106 13.75 -13.13 -24.24
N LYS A 107 14.10 -14.42 -24.26
CA LYS A 107 13.77 -15.32 -25.39
C LYS A 107 12.38 -15.94 -25.26
N SER A 108 12.08 -16.52 -24.11
CA SER A 108 10.80 -17.18 -23.88
C SER A 108 9.74 -16.24 -23.33
N GLY A 109 10.14 -15.05 -22.80
CA GLY A 109 9.26 -14.16 -22.05
C GLY A 109 8.93 -14.65 -20.64
N ALA A 110 9.50 -15.78 -20.19
CA ALA A 110 9.29 -16.26 -18.81
C ALA A 110 9.81 -15.23 -17.81
N ARG A 111 9.02 -14.97 -16.78
CA ARG A 111 9.36 -14.03 -15.71
C ARG A 111 8.91 -14.51 -14.36
N ALA A 112 9.65 -14.14 -13.33
CA ALA A 112 9.30 -14.39 -11.96
C ALA A 112 9.85 -13.26 -11.09
N LYS A 113 9.25 -13.04 -9.94
CA LYS A 113 9.76 -12.15 -8.92
C LYS A 113 9.69 -12.83 -7.56
N LEU A 114 10.73 -12.68 -6.77
CA LEU A 114 10.72 -13.05 -5.36
C LEU A 114 11.37 -11.93 -4.56
N MET A 115 10.58 -11.32 -3.67
CA MET A 115 11.03 -10.34 -2.70
C MET A 115 10.66 -10.82 -1.31
N LEU A 116 11.66 -11.02 -0.47
CA LEU A 116 11.50 -11.44 0.92
C LEU A 116 11.62 -10.23 1.84
N GLN A 117 10.82 -10.20 2.90
CA GLN A 117 10.84 -9.13 3.90
C GLN A 117 11.13 -9.65 5.31
N PHE A 118 11.78 -8.79 6.10
CA PHE A 118 12.01 -8.97 7.53
C PHE A 118 11.80 -7.63 8.23
N GLY A 119 11.84 -7.63 9.56
CA GLY A 119 11.59 -6.45 10.36
C GLY A 119 10.15 -6.38 10.88
N THR A 120 9.81 -5.28 11.56
CA THR A 120 8.51 -5.16 12.22
C THR A 120 7.34 -5.14 11.23
N ARG A 121 7.53 -4.64 10.01
CA ARG A 121 6.50 -4.62 8.97
C ARG A 121 6.01 -6.01 8.57
N ALA A 122 6.88 -7.01 8.58
CA ALA A 122 6.50 -8.40 8.32
C ALA A 122 5.47 -8.96 9.32
N THR A 123 5.33 -8.31 10.49
CA THR A 123 4.30 -8.63 11.48
C THR A 123 3.11 -7.67 11.40
N GLY A 124 3.36 -6.36 11.24
CA GLY A 124 2.33 -5.33 11.30
C GLY A 124 1.39 -5.33 10.11
N ILE A 125 1.90 -5.48 8.90
CA ILE A 125 1.10 -5.37 7.69
C ILE A 125 0.22 -6.63 7.46
N PRO A 126 0.74 -7.87 7.47
CA PRO A 126 -0.09 -9.04 7.17
C PRO A 126 -1.05 -9.45 8.30
N ARG A 127 -0.93 -8.88 9.51
CA ARG A 127 -1.71 -9.29 10.69
C ARG A 127 -3.23 -9.19 10.53
N ASN A 128 -3.70 -8.46 9.53
CA ASN A 128 -5.13 -8.33 9.24
C ASN A 128 -5.66 -9.38 8.27
N ASP A 129 -4.81 -10.27 7.83
CA ASP A 129 -5.26 -11.44 7.10
C ASP A 129 -6.04 -12.36 8.02
N ASN A 130 -7.34 -12.55 7.74
CA ASN A 130 -8.21 -13.44 8.49
C ASN A 130 -8.20 -14.88 7.97
N THR A 131 -7.42 -15.21 6.96
CA THR A 131 -7.36 -16.56 6.38
C THR A 131 -6.75 -17.62 7.31
N PRO A 132 -5.91 -17.31 8.33
CA PRO A 132 -5.54 -18.29 9.36
C PRO A 132 -6.71 -18.89 10.12
N LEU A 133 -7.87 -18.22 10.14
CA LEU A 133 -9.08 -18.72 10.79
C LEU A 133 -9.88 -19.70 9.91
N ARG A 134 -9.42 -19.99 8.69
CA ARG A 134 -10.08 -20.88 7.72
C ARG A 134 -9.19 -22.04 7.31
N GLY A 135 -9.65 -23.25 7.51
CA GLY A 135 -8.90 -24.46 7.18
C GLY A 135 -7.90 -24.88 8.28
N GLN A 136 -7.07 -25.86 7.96
CA GLN A 136 -6.12 -26.47 8.91
C GLN A 136 -4.74 -25.78 8.94
N TYR A 137 -4.38 -25.04 7.89
CA TYR A 137 -3.05 -24.50 7.70
C TYR A 137 -3.04 -23.00 7.84
N ASP A 138 -2.08 -22.47 8.58
CA ASP A 138 -1.88 -21.05 8.82
C ASP A 138 -1.09 -20.41 7.68
N LEU A 139 -1.82 -19.75 6.78
CA LEU A 139 -1.21 -19.08 5.63
C LEU A 139 -0.41 -17.83 6.04
N TYR A 140 -0.83 -17.13 7.08
CA TYR A 140 -0.11 -15.97 7.59
C TYR A 140 1.33 -16.33 8.01
N ASN A 141 1.50 -17.37 8.82
CA ASN A 141 2.82 -17.81 9.26
C ASN A 141 3.69 -18.32 8.11
N ALA A 142 3.09 -18.91 7.08
CA ALA A 142 3.81 -19.38 5.90
C ALA A 142 4.29 -18.24 4.99
N LEU A 143 3.48 -17.17 4.81
CA LEU A 143 3.63 -16.22 3.71
C LEU A 143 4.01 -14.80 4.13
N ARG A 144 3.94 -14.43 5.42
CA ARG A 144 4.20 -13.06 5.90
C ARG A 144 5.57 -12.48 5.55
N TYR A 145 6.53 -13.34 5.23
CA TYR A 145 7.87 -12.94 4.82
C TYR A 145 8.01 -12.73 3.30
N VAL A 146 6.95 -12.94 2.53
CA VAL A 146 6.94 -12.74 1.08
C VAL A 146 6.16 -11.46 0.77
N THR A 147 6.84 -10.42 0.28
CA THR A 147 6.18 -9.19 -0.18
C THR A 147 5.69 -9.30 -1.61
N GLU A 148 6.49 -9.94 -2.45
CA GLU A 148 6.14 -10.30 -3.82
C GLU A 148 6.70 -11.69 -4.11
N GLY A 149 5.86 -12.55 -4.66
CA GLY A 149 6.25 -13.89 -5.07
C GLY A 149 5.34 -14.34 -6.19
N TYR A 150 5.75 -14.15 -7.45
CA TYR A 150 4.95 -14.51 -8.60
C TYR A 150 5.78 -15.10 -9.73
N ALA A 151 5.11 -15.86 -10.57
CA ALA A 151 5.62 -16.34 -11.85
C ALA A 151 4.64 -15.98 -12.97
N GLY A 152 5.16 -15.76 -14.16
CA GLY A 152 4.33 -15.35 -15.29
C GLY A 152 5.07 -15.28 -16.61
N ILE A 153 4.44 -14.62 -17.56
CA ILE A 153 4.95 -14.46 -18.91
C ILE A 153 4.83 -13.01 -19.38
N HIS A 154 5.85 -12.56 -20.10
CA HIS A 154 5.85 -11.32 -20.86
C HIS A 154 5.61 -11.61 -22.34
N LEU A 155 4.71 -10.87 -22.95
CA LEU A 155 4.40 -10.94 -24.38
C LEU A 155 4.75 -9.60 -25.05
N ASN A 156 5.53 -9.63 -26.10
CA ASN A 156 5.94 -8.45 -26.91
C ASN A 156 4.79 -7.99 -27.85
N LYS A 157 3.61 -7.72 -27.27
CA LYS A 157 2.45 -7.16 -27.98
C LYS A 157 2.13 -5.79 -27.41
N MET A 158 1.64 -4.85 -28.26
CA MET A 158 1.48 -3.44 -27.89
C MET A 158 2.84 -2.86 -27.39
N HIS A 159 2.90 -2.25 -26.21
CA HIS A 159 4.13 -1.87 -25.51
C HIS A 159 4.46 -2.83 -24.36
N GLY A 160 3.95 -4.05 -24.39
CA GLY A 160 4.12 -5.13 -23.44
C GLY A 160 2.78 -5.61 -22.86
N ILE A 161 2.69 -6.91 -22.63
CA ILE A 161 1.62 -7.55 -21.85
C ILE A 161 2.30 -8.48 -20.86
N ASN A 162 1.93 -8.39 -19.58
CA ASN A 162 2.37 -9.32 -18.55
C ASN A 162 1.18 -10.06 -17.97
N ILE A 163 1.33 -11.37 -17.78
CA ILE A 163 0.35 -12.22 -17.11
C ILE A 163 1.08 -12.94 -15.98
N ASP A 164 0.70 -12.67 -14.76
CA ASP A 164 1.40 -13.11 -13.55
C ASP A 164 0.43 -13.75 -12.56
N LEU A 165 0.90 -14.75 -11.80
CA LEU A 165 0.16 -15.44 -10.73
C LEU A 165 1.02 -15.51 -9.48
N GLY A 166 0.47 -15.12 -8.33
CA GLY A 166 1.18 -15.17 -7.06
C GLY A 166 0.77 -14.10 -6.06
N ILE A 167 1.74 -13.60 -5.28
CA ILE A 167 1.61 -12.54 -4.28
C ILE A 167 2.21 -11.26 -4.85
N PHE A 168 1.51 -10.15 -4.67
CA PHE A 168 1.87 -8.84 -5.19
C PHE A 168 1.72 -7.77 -4.12
N LYS A 169 2.56 -6.74 -4.15
CA LYS A 169 2.27 -5.47 -3.47
C LYS A 169 0.99 -4.86 -4.04
N SER A 170 0.28 -4.07 -3.23
CA SER A 170 -1.01 -3.51 -3.60
C SER A 170 -0.96 -2.71 -4.90
N TYR A 171 -2.02 -2.83 -5.67
CA TYR A 171 -2.32 -1.97 -6.81
C TYR A 171 -3.30 -0.83 -6.45
N VAL A 172 -3.89 -0.87 -5.27
CA VAL A 172 -4.85 0.14 -4.78
C VAL A 172 -4.06 1.29 -4.18
N GLY A 173 -4.33 2.50 -4.67
CA GLY A 173 -3.80 3.72 -4.12
C GLY A 173 -2.49 4.21 -4.74
N LEU A 174 -2.17 5.47 -4.41
CA LEU A 174 -0.95 6.13 -4.86
C LEU A 174 0.27 5.73 -4.02
N ASN A 175 0.08 5.45 -2.75
CA ASN A 175 1.17 5.16 -1.83
C ASN A 175 1.69 3.73 -2.02
N SER A 176 3.00 3.63 -2.16
CA SER A 176 3.69 2.35 -2.27
C SER A 176 3.85 1.67 -0.91
N TYR A 177 3.93 0.35 -0.95
CA TYR A 177 4.38 -0.48 0.16
C TYR A 177 5.74 -0.05 0.70
N ASN A 178 6.62 0.38 -0.17
CA ASN A 178 7.98 0.81 0.18
C ASN A 178 7.97 2.30 0.57
N ASN A 179 8.34 2.62 1.81
CA ASN A 179 8.36 4.01 2.28
C ASN A 179 9.24 4.93 1.43
N PHE A 180 10.33 4.42 0.88
CA PHE A 180 11.25 5.22 0.04
C PHE A 180 10.63 5.64 -1.31
N GLU A 181 9.52 5.04 -1.71
CA GLU A 181 8.80 5.43 -2.92
C GLU A 181 7.72 6.48 -2.64
N ASN A 182 7.45 6.79 -1.39
CA ASN A 182 6.46 7.77 -0.98
C ASN A 182 7.09 9.15 -0.72
N TRP A 183 6.31 10.20 -0.87
CA TRP A 183 6.77 11.54 -0.56
C TRP A 183 6.93 11.77 0.94
N ASN A 184 6.11 11.11 1.74
CA ASN A 184 6.17 11.06 3.20
C ASN A 184 6.64 9.67 3.65
N TYR A 185 7.33 9.61 4.79
CA TYR A 185 7.73 8.36 5.41
C TYR A 185 6.53 7.61 6.01
N GLN A 186 5.70 8.35 6.78
CA GLN A 186 4.45 7.83 7.31
C GLN A 186 3.36 7.96 6.23
N PRO A 187 2.75 6.87 5.78
CA PRO A 187 1.57 6.95 4.92
C PRO A 187 0.45 7.76 5.57
N SER A 188 -0.44 8.32 4.77
CA SER A 188 -1.63 8.99 5.28
C SER A 188 -2.49 8.03 6.11
N PHE A 189 -3.38 8.59 6.94
CA PHE A 189 -4.27 7.79 7.77
C PHE A 189 -5.15 6.82 6.94
N THR A 190 -5.56 7.23 5.75
CA THR A 190 -6.28 6.36 4.81
C THR A 190 -5.38 5.27 4.24
N SER A 191 -4.22 5.63 3.71
CA SER A 191 -3.30 4.67 3.08
C SER A 191 -2.82 3.58 4.03
N ASP A 192 -2.69 3.88 5.32
CA ASP A 192 -2.35 2.90 6.35
C ASP A 192 -3.43 1.83 6.56
N ASN A 193 -4.68 2.12 6.18
CA ASN A 193 -5.83 1.25 6.39
C ASN A 193 -6.41 0.67 5.08
N THR A 194 -5.82 1.00 3.92
CA THR A 194 -6.10 0.35 2.64
C THR A 194 -5.18 -0.86 2.43
N PRO A 195 -5.45 -1.74 1.45
CA PRO A 195 -4.68 -2.98 1.30
C PRO A 195 -3.23 -2.71 0.92
N TRP A 196 -2.33 -3.50 1.50
CA TRP A 196 -0.90 -3.46 1.22
C TRP A 196 -0.43 -4.55 0.27
N PHE A 197 -1.19 -5.65 0.15
CA PHE A 197 -0.84 -6.77 -0.73
C PHE A 197 -2.09 -7.50 -1.24
N PHE A 198 -1.91 -8.24 -2.32
CA PHE A 198 -2.92 -9.13 -2.89
C PHE A 198 -2.31 -10.46 -3.32
N THR A 199 -3.08 -11.54 -3.18
CA THR A 199 -2.74 -12.86 -3.73
C THR A 199 -3.72 -13.20 -4.83
N GLY A 200 -3.23 -13.57 -6.01
CA GLY A 200 -4.09 -13.90 -7.13
C GLY A 200 -3.39 -13.84 -8.48
N ALA A 201 -4.13 -13.44 -9.50
CA ALA A 201 -3.66 -13.27 -10.86
C ALA A 201 -3.77 -11.82 -11.32
N ARG A 202 -2.79 -11.38 -12.10
CA ARG A 202 -2.72 -10.04 -12.67
C ARG A 202 -2.45 -10.11 -14.18
N VAL A 203 -3.15 -9.27 -14.94
CA VAL A 203 -2.82 -8.96 -16.33
C VAL A 203 -2.48 -7.49 -16.43
N GLN A 204 -1.26 -7.16 -16.88
CA GLN A 204 -0.83 -5.78 -17.15
C GLN A 204 -0.77 -5.59 -18.67
N LEU A 205 -1.43 -4.58 -19.15
CA LEU A 205 -1.48 -4.17 -20.56
C LEU A 205 -0.86 -2.78 -20.69
N PHE A 206 0.00 -2.61 -21.68
CA PHE A 206 0.54 -1.31 -22.05
C PHE A 206 0.11 -0.97 -23.48
N PRO A 207 -1.12 -0.43 -23.67
CA PRO A 207 -1.65 -0.10 -25.00
C PRO A 207 -0.80 0.94 -25.73
N THR A 208 -0.22 1.86 -24.97
CA THR A 208 0.73 2.88 -25.43
C THR A 208 1.88 3.03 -24.45
N ASP A 209 2.92 3.78 -24.80
CA ASP A 209 4.00 4.15 -23.90
C ASP A 209 3.58 5.09 -22.75
N LYS A 210 2.33 5.60 -22.79
CA LYS A 210 1.74 6.55 -21.81
C LYS A 210 0.63 5.96 -20.94
N LEU A 211 0.16 4.75 -21.26
CA LEU A 211 -1.01 4.14 -20.64
C LEU A 211 -0.70 2.72 -20.16
N LYS A 212 -0.95 2.45 -18.90
CA LYS A 212 -0.99 1.10 -18.30
C LYS A 212 -2.41 0.80 -17.83
N VAL A 213 -2.87 -0.39 -18.12
CA VAL A 213 -4.13 -0.96 -17.61
C VAL A 213 -3.82 -2.28 -16.94
N GLU A 214 -4.30 -2.49 -15.75
CA GLU A 214 -4.19 -3.76 -15.03
C GLU A 214 -5.57 -4.33 -14.73
N LEU A 215 -5.71 -5.63 -14.87
CA LEU A 215 -6.89 -6.40 -14.46
C LEU A 215 -6.44 -7.43 -13.42
N TRP A 216 -7.21 -7.55 -12.35
CA TRP A 216 -6.88 -8.35 -11.18
C TRP A 216 -8.01 -9.31 -10.84
N LEU A 217 -7.64 -10.56 -10.55
CA LEU A 217 -8.48 -11.58 -9.95
C LEU A 217 -7.76 -12.09 -8.71
N VAL A 218 -8.31 -11.81 -7.52
CA VAL A 218 -7.59 -11.97 -6.25
C VAL A 218 -8.39 -12.74 -5.23
N ASN A 219 -7.73 -13.32 -4.24
CA ASN A 219 -8.36 -14.10 -3.18
C ASN A 219 -9.28 -13.24 -2.31
N GLY A 220 -8.94 -11.96 -2.08
CA GLY A 220 -9.71 -11.04 -1.26
C GLY A 220 -8.94 -9.77 -0.93
N TRP A 221 -9.55 -8.92 -0.12
CA TRP A 221 -9.01 -7.65 0.36
C TRP A 221 -7.89 -7.88 1.37
N GLN A 222 -6.63 -7.66 0.97
CA GLN A 222 -5.44 -7.94 1.79
C GLN A 222 -5.44 -9.35 2.39
N SER A 223 -5.48 -10.37 1.55
CA SER A 223 -5.67 -11.74 1.97
C SER A 223 -4.78 -12.73 1.24
N TYR A 224 -4.19 -13.67 1.97
CA TYR A 224 -3.47 -14.79 1.37
C TYR A 224 -4.41 -15.86 0.82
N GLY A 225 -5.55 -16.09 1.46
CA GLY A 225 -6.56 -17.06 1.04
C GLY A 225 -7.92 -16.42 0.76
N MET A 226 -8.86 -17.21 0.29
CA MET A 226 -10.22 -16.73 0.02
C MET A 226 -11.06 -16.72 1.29
N PHE A 227 -11.83 -15.66 1.50
CA PHE A 227 -12.79 -15.54 2.62
C PHE A 227 -14.07 -16.31 2.34
N ASN A 228 -14.60 -16.24 1.14
CA ASN A 228 -15.87 -16.84 0.71
C ASN A 228 -15.67 -17.64 -0.60
N GLU A 229 -16.76 -17.90 -1.32
CA GLU A 229 -16.76 -18.71 -2.53
C GLU A 229 -16.30 -17.94 -3.80
N MET A 230 -16.37 -16.61 -3.76
CA MET A 230 -16.09 -15.74 -4.90
C MET A 230 -14.77 -14.99 -4.71
N PRO A 231 -13.92 -14.96 -5.73
CA PRO A 231 -12.72 -14.11 -5.73
C PRO A 231 -13.08 -12.63 -5.83
N GLY A 232 -12.16 -11.78 -5.38
CA GLY A 232 -12.22 -10.35 -5.64
C GLY A 232 -11.76 -10.02 -7.05
N ILE A 233 -12.29 -8.94 -7.62
CA ILE A 233 -11.94 -8.42 -8.94
C ILE A 233 -11.50 -6.97 -8.80
N GLY A 234 -10.48 -6.56 -9.54
CA GLY A 234 -10.03 -5.18 -9.53
C GLY A 234 -9.43 -4.72 -10.84
N TYR A 235 -9.23 -3.42 -10.94
CA TYR A 235 -8.45 -2.83 -12.02
C TYR A 235 -7.56 -1.69 -11.50
N GLN A 236 -6.53 -1.37 -12.26
CA GLN A 236 -5.77 -0.13 -12.14
C GLN A 236 -5.56 0.45 -13.54
N VAL A 237 -5.74 1.75 -13.67
CA VAL A 237 -5.38 2.52 -14.86
C VAL A 237 -4.39 3.61 -14.45
N MET A 238 -3.21 3.60 -15.06
CA MET A 238 -2.22 4.66 -14.91
C MET A 238 -2.03 5.35 -16.27
N TRP A 239 -2.22 6.67 -16.29
CA TRP A 239 -2.07 7.48 -17.50
C TRP A 239 -1.13 8.66 -17.27
N ARG A 240 -0.09 8.74 -18.06
CA ARG A 240 0.91 9.81 -18.04
C ARG A 240 0.93 10.56 -19.38
N PRO A 241 -0.03 11.46 -19.63
CA PRO A 241 -0.14 12.15 -20.93
C PRO A 241 0.99 13.15 -21.18
N LYS A 242 1.54 13.74 -20.11
CA LYS A 242 2.62 14.72 -20.10
C LYS A 242 3.63 14.37 -19.01
N GLU A 243 4.90 14.77 -19.19
CA GLU A 243 5.92 14.61 -18.13
C GLU A 243 5.55 15.23 -16.78
N SER A 244 4.67 16.25 -16.80
CA SER A 244 4.24 16.97 -15.62
C SER A 244 2.95 16.43 -14.99
N LEU A 245 2.37 15.33 -15.51
CA LEU A 245 1.07 14.82 -15.05
C LEU A 245 1.07 13.28 -15.01
N SER A 246 0.72 12.72 -13.86
CA SER A 246 0.43 11.30 -13.68
C SER A 246 -0.96 11.15 -13.05
N LEU A 247 -1.82 10.38 -13.70
CA LEU A 247 -3.15 10.05 -13.22
C LEU A 247 -3.22 8.56 -12.92
N LEU A 248 -3.85 8.21 -11.80
CA LEU A 248 -4.05 6.84 -11.34
C LEU A 248 -5.51 6.66 -10.91
N SER A 249 -6.12 5.56 -11.35
CA SER A 249 -7.42 5.11 -10.87
C SER A 249 -7.36 3.62 -10.60
N SER A 250 -7.79 3.20 -9.42
CA SER A 250 -7.89 1.79 -9.05
C SER A 250 -9.24 1.48 -8.44
N SER A 251 -9.68 0.23 -8.54
CA SER A 251 -10.94 -0.22 -7.96
C SER A 251 -10.86 -1.67 -7.54
N TYR A 252 -11.69 -2.04 -6.57
CA TYR A 252 -11.85 -3.38 -6.06
C TYR A 252 -13.33 -3.69 -5.80
N ILE A 253 -13.74 -4.92 -6.12
CA ILE A 253 -15.03 -5.51 -5.77
C ILE A 253 -14.78 -6.90 -5.24
N GLY A 254 -15.31 -7.22 -4.05
CA GLY A 254 -15.14 -8.55 -3.45
C GLY A 254 -16.12 -8.85 -2.31
N TRP A 255 -16.01 -10.05 -1.74
CA TRP A 255 -16.83 -10.56 -0.65
C TRP A 255 -15.92 -11.04 0.49
N ASP A 256 -15.46 -10.10 1.32
CA ASP A 256 -14.30 -10.28 2.21
C ASP A 256 -14.66 -10.51 3.67
N THR A 257 -15.94 -10.47 4.03
CA THR A 257 -16.37 -10.76 5.40
C THR A 257 -16.56 -12.27 5.54
N PRO A 258 -15.82 -12.95 6.44
CA PRO A 258 -15.96 -14.39 6.65
C PRO A 258 -17.40 -14.79 6.99
N ASN A 259 -17.91 -15.82 6.30
CA ASN A 259 -19.26 -16.36 6.44
C ASN A 259 -20.42 -15.45 5.99
N GLU A 260 -20.16 -14.26 5.50
CA GLU A 260 -21.16 -13.32 4.95
C GLU A 260 -21.08 -13.29 3.41
N LYS A 261 -21.71 -14.27 2.77
CA LYS A 261 -21.56 -14.51 1.31
C LYS A 261 -22.17 -13.43 0.42
N ASN A 262 -23.13 -12.66 0.93
CA ASN A 262 -23.82 -11.61 0.18
C ASN A 262 -23.32 -10.20 0.53
N ARG A 263 -22.37 -10.07 1.46
CA ARG A 263 -21.78 -8.79 1.82
C ARG A 263 -20.72 -8.40 0.78
N LEU A 264 -21.13 -7.57 -0.15
CA LEU A 264 -20.30 -7.02 -1.21
C LEU A 264 -19.52 -5.82 -0.71
N ARG A 265 -18.21 -5.82 -0.91
CA ARG A 265 -17.32 -4.68 -0.76
C ARG A 265 -17.04 -4.03 -2.12
N PHE A 266 -17.14 -2.72 -2.20
CA PHE A 266 -16.68 -1.91 -3.32
C PHE A 266 -15.69 -0.85 -2.81
N HIS A 267 -14.61 -0.62 -3.56
CA HIS A 267 -13.61 0.42 -3.27
C HIS A 267 -13.09 1.04 -4.55
N THR A 268 -12.80 2.35 -4.52
CA THR A 268 -12.05 3.05 -5.57
C THR A 268 -11.13 4.10 -4.97
N ASP A 269 -9.92 4.21 -5.53
CA ASP A 269 -8.90 5.22 -5.23
C ASP A 269 -8.53 5.92 -6.53
N ASN A 270 -8.56 7.25 -6.51
CA ASN A 270 -8.29 8.07 -7.67
C ASN A 270 -7.29 9.17 -7.32
N SER A 271 -6.19 9.23 -8.06
CA SER A 271 -5.08 10.11 -7.74
C SER A 271 -4.62 10.91 -8.96
N ALA A 272 -4.24 12.16 -8.71
CA ALA A 272 -3.57 13.02 -9.66
C ALA A 272 -2.28 13.59 -9.06
N VAL A 273 -1.16 13.46 -9.77
CA VAL A 273 0.12 14.01 -9.37
C VAL A 273 0.61 14.97 -10.44
N VAL A 274 0.85 16.22 -10.05
CA VAL A 274 1.18 17.32 -10.97
C VAL A 274 2.49 17.98 -10.59
N ARG A 275 3.47 17.94 -11.48
CA ARG A 275 4.69 18.73 -11.36
C ARG A 275 4.45 20.12 -11.97
N TYR A 276 4.15 21.08 -11.13
CA TYR A 276 3.79 22.43 -11.57
C TYR A 276 4.99 23.38 -11.69
N TYR A 277 6.18 22.97 -11.17
CA TYR A 277 7.41 23.74 -11.27
C TYR A 277 8.61 22.83 -11.53
N ASN A 278 9.45 23.21 -12.50
CA ASN A 278 10.67 22.47 -12.86
C ASN A 278 11.70 23.43 -13.43
N LYS A 279 12.70 23.79 -12.62
CA LYS A 279 13.87 24.60 -12.99
C LYS A 279 15.13 23.99 -12.37
N PRO A 280 15.67 22.90 -12.97
CA PRO A 280 16.71 22.06 -12.36
C PRO A 280 18.01 22.81 -12.02
N ASP A 281 18.30 23.92 -12.71
CA ASP A 281 19.52 24.70 -12.48
C ASP A 281 19.46 25.69 -11.31
N ARG A 282 18.31 25.84 -10.66
CA ARG A 282 18.16 26.74 -9.52
C ARG A 282 18.85 26.23 -8.26
N LYS A 283 19.45 27.17 -7.49
CA LYS A 283 20.03 26.89 -6.17
C LYS A 283 18.97 26.73 -5.08
N GLY A 284 17.83 27.46 -5.18
CA GLY A 284 16.68 27.34 -4.28
C GLY A 284 15.77 26.17 -4.67
N ILE A 285 14.45 26.39 -4.68
CA ILE A 285 13.50 25.39 -5.16
C ILE A 285 13.76 25.12 -6.63
N SER A 286 14.12 23.90 -6.96
CA SER A 286 14.42 23.45 -8.33
C SER A 286 13.24 22.67 -8.94
N LYS A 287 12.42 22.02 -8.13
CA LYS A 287 11.24 21.27 -8.56
C LYS A 287 10.16 21.39 -7.50
N ALA A 288 8.89 21.46 -7.92
CA ALA A 288 7.75 21.34 -7.02
C ALA A 288 6.61 20.56 -7.68
N ALA A 289 5.95 19.72 -6.89
CA ALA A 289 4.84 18.91 -7.34
C ALA A 289 3.77 18.81 -6.24
N PHE A 290 2.53 18.57 -6.67
CA PHE A 290 1.37 18.38 -5.84
C PHE A 290 0.70 17.04 -6.19
N SER A 291 0.23 16.31 -5.18
CA SER A 291 -0.60 15.13 -5.35
C SER A 291 -1.94 15.32 -4.63
N LEU A 292 -2.99 14.85 -5.25
CA LEU A 292 -4.32 14.74 -4.67
C LEU A 292 -4.83 13.32 -4.87
N THR A 293 -5.31 12.71 -3.79
CA THR A 293 -5.96 11.40 -3.81
C THR A 293 -7.34 11.53 -3.20
N ALA A 294 -8.32 10.89 -3.81
CA ALA A 294 -9.68 10.77 -3.30
C ALA A 294 -10.14 9.32 -3.38
N ASP A 295 -10.52 8.78 -2.23
CA ASP A 295 -10.97 7.40 -2.07
C ASP A 295 -12.41 7.37 -1.63
N LEU A 296 -13.13 6.38 -2.11
CA LEU A 296 -14.44 6.04 -1.59
C LEU A 296 -14.67 4.53 -1.62
N GLY A 297 -15.50 4.07 -0.69
CA GLY A 297 -15.89 2.67 -0.66
C GLY A 297 -17.18 2.45 0.13
N PHE A 298 -17.77 1.29 -0.05
CA PHE A 298 -18.95 0.89 0.71
C PHE A 298 -19.09 -0.63 0.76
N GLU A 299 -19.85 -1.10 1.74
CA GLU A 299 -20.33 -2.49 1.81
C GLU A 299 -21.83 -2.53 1.82
N ASN A 300 -22.42 -3.56 1.20
CA ASN A 300 -23.85 -3.79 1.10
C ASN A 300 -24.18 -5.27 1.16
N GLY A 301 -25.23 -5.63 1.87
CA GLY A 301 -25.70 -7.00 2.05
C GLY A 301 -25.43 -7.57 3.44
N ASP A 302 -26.02 -8.72 3.76
CA ASP A 302 -25.90 -9.43 5.05
C ASP A 302 -26.04 -8.51 6.27
N GLY A 303 -27.12 -7.66 6.28
CA GLY A 303 -27.45 -6.79 7.40
C GLY A 303 -26.76 -5.43 7.42
N VAL A 304 -25.79 -5.17 6.54
CA VAL A 304 -25.14 -3.84 6.45
C VAL A 304 -25.74 -3.02 5.33
N LYS A 305 -25.72 -1.70 5.53
CA LYS A 305 -26.21 -0.70 4.56
C LYS A 305 -25.08 0.26 4.20
N PRO A 306 -24.90 0.57 2.91
CA PRO A 306 -23.88 1.53 2.48
C PRO A 306 -24.22 2.96 2.94
N PHE A 307 -25.50 3.31 3.00
CA PHE A 307 -25.98 4.65 3.35
C PHE A 307 -27.17 4.50 4.33
N ASN A 308 -27.52 5.59 5.01
CA ASN A 308 -28.66 5.62 5.95
C ASN A 308 -28.55 4.59 7.08
N GLY A 309 -27.36 4.45 7.65
CA GLY A 309 -27.17 3.69 8.89
C GLY A 309 -27.81 4.38 10.08
N ASP A 310 -28.12 3.61 11.12
CA ASP A 310 -28.65 4.10 12.38
C ASP A 310 -27.59 4.10 13.51
N SER A 311 -28.00 4.34 14.74
CA SER A 311 -27.10 4.37 15.91
C SER A 311 -26.59 2.99 16.35
N ILE A 312 -27.19 1.91 15.87
CA ILE A 312 -26.77 0.54 16.17
C ILE A 312 -25.93 -0.02 15.04
N THR A 313 -26.31 0.30 13.80
CA THR A 313 -25.64 -0.15 12.57
C THR A 313 -25.26 1.08 11.72
N PRO A 314 -24.11 1.72 12.00
CA PRO A 314 -23.66 2.85 11.21
C PRO A 314 -23.47 2.49 9.75
N ALA A 315 -23.64 3.48 8.86
CA ALA A 315 -23.48 3.28 7.44
C ALA A 315 -22.09 2.71 7.10
N GLN A 316 -22.07 1.62 6.36
CA GLN A 316 -20.83 0.93 5.93
C GLN A 316 -20.31 1.56 4.65
N ASN A 317 -19.77 2.76 4.78
CA ASN A 317 -19.08 3.48 3.71
C ASN A 317 -17.87 4.21 4.26
N PHE A 318 -17.05 4.69 3.34
CA PHE A 318 -16.03 5.66 3.68
C PHE A 318 -15.77 6.61 2.50
N ILE A 319 -15.29 7.78 2.85
CA ILE A 319 -14.71 8.74 1.92
C ILE A 319 -13.46 9.35 2.55
N SER A 320 -12.45 9.56 1.73
CA SER A 320 -11.21 10.17 2.15
C SER A 320 -10.62 11.05 1.06
N VAL A 321 -9.94 12.10 1.48
CA VAL A 321 -9.18 12.99 0.59
C VAL A 321 -7.82 13.27 1.21
N MET A 322 -6.76 13.17 0.41
CA MET A 322 -5.38 13.43 0.82
C MET A 322 -4.70 14.35 -0.19
N GLY A 323 -3.98 15.36 0.30
CA GLY A 323 -3.19 16.25 -0.54
C GLY A 323 -1.78 16.42 0.00
N TYR A 324 -0.79 16.31 -0.87
CA TYR A 324 0.63 16.50 -0.52
C TYR A 324 1.28 17.46 -1.49
N ASN A 325 2.15 18.33 -0.97
CA ASN A 325 3.00 19.18 -1.77
C ASN A 325 4.45 18.92 -1.44
N ARG A 326 5.28 18.67 -2.45
CA ARG A 326 6.69 18.37 -2.31
C ARG A 326 7.56 19.35 -3.06
N PHE A 327 8.63 19.79 -2.43
CA PHE A 327 9.64 20.70 -2.95
C PHE A 327 11.01 20.02 -2.95
N TRP A 328 11.74 20.13 -4.04
CA TRP A 328 13.15 19.71 -4.13
C TRP A 328 14.03 20.93 -4.27
N PHE A 329 15.17 20.91 -3.60
CA PHE A 329 16.08 22.04 -3.52
C PHE A 329 17.42 21.76 -4.18
N GLY A 330 17.96 22.80 -4.82
CA GLY A 330 19.27 22.80 -5.47
C GLY A 330 19.33 21.94 -6.73
N LYS A 331 20.43 22.09 -7.46
CA LYS A 331 20.66 21.41 -8.74
C LYS A 331 20.69 19.87 -8.59
N LYS A 332 21.28 19.38 -7.50
CA LYS A 332 21.38 17.94 -7.21
C LYS A 332 20.11 17.35 -6.60
N GLN A 333 19.15 18.18 -6.21
CA GLN A 333 17.87 17.74 -5.59
C GLN A 333 18.06 16.76 -4.40
N GLN A 334 19.12 16.94 -3.64
CA GLN A 334 19.46 16.09 -2.50
C GLN A 334 18.62 16.39 -1.27
N LEU A 335 18.07 17.59 -1.20
CA LEU A 335 17.18 18.02 -0.12
C LEU A 335 15.76 18.12 -0.67
N ALA A 336 14.80 17.54 0.06
CA ALA A 336 13.38 17.65 -0.25
C ALA A 336 12.56 17.93 1.01
N PHE A 337 11.51 18.73 0.86
CA PHE A 337 10.52 19.02 1.90
C PHE A 337 9.14 18.65 1.39
N THR A 338 8.38 17.94 2.20
CA THR A 338 7.00 17.56 1.89
C THR A 338 6.08 18.02 3.02
N ILE A 339 4.93 18.57 2.67
CA ILE A 339 3.83 18.86 3.56
C ILE A 339 2.56 18.21 3.03
N GLY A 340 1.75 17.62 3.90
CA GLY A 340 0.52 16.94 3.51
C GLY A 340 -0.57 17.05 4.56
N VAL A 341 -1.81 16.89 4.09
CA VAL A 341 -3.01 16.83 4.92
C VAL A 341 -3.94 15.76 4.37
N GLY A 342 -4.69 15.10 5.26
CA GLY A 342 -5.68 14.12 4.91
C GLY A 342 -6.92 14.22 5.79
N TYR A 343 -8.04 13.75 5.24
CA TYR A 343 -9.31 13.61 5.96
C TYR A 343 -9.93 12.27 5.61
N ILE A 344 -10.50 11.61 6.60
CA ILE A 344 -11.22 10.35 6.47
C ILE A 344 -12.55 10.42 7.23
N ASN A 345 -13.62 10.02 6.57
CA ASN A 345 -14.91 9.70 7.18
C ASN A 345 -15.19 8.21 6.94
N ASN A 346 -15.24 7.42 8.01
CA ASN A 346 -15.36 5.95 8.00
C ASN A 346 -16.38 5.50 9.08
N PRO A 347 -17.67 5.94 8.97
CA PRO A 347 -18.61 5.89 10.08
C PRO A 347 -18.83 4.47 10.62
N GLY A 348 -18.99 3.48 9.77
CA GLY A 348 -19.21 2.09 10.13
C GLY A 348 -17.97 1.21 10.15
N ARG A 349 -16.76 1.79 10.05
CA ARG A 349 -15.48 1.06 9.98
C ARG A 349 -15.40 0.18 8.72
N TYR A 350 -15.85 0.69 7.59
CA TYR A 350 -15.64 0.06 6.28
C TYR A 350 -14.15 -0.28 6.07
N LEU A 351 -13.25 0.66 6.31
CA LEU A 351 -11.83 0.36 6.50
C LEU A 351 -11.62 -0.12 7.94
N ALA A 352 -11.00 -1.29 8.08
CA ALA A 352 -10.59 -1.80 9.36
C ALA A 352 -9.51 -0.87 9.95
N LEU A 353 -9.75 -0.37 11.15
CA LEU A 353 -8.83 0.53 11.83
C LEU A 353 -7.77 -0.26 12.58
N LEU A 354 -6.52 0.09 12.42
CA LEU A 354 -5.38 -0.66 12.92
C LEU A 354 -4.54 0.11 13.94
N PRO A 355 -3.97 -0.63 14.91
CA PRO A 355 -4.13 -2.05 15.15
C PRO A 355 -5.58 -2.39 15.49
N ALA A 356 -6.08 -3.48 14.87
CA ALA A 356 -7.39 -4.02 15.21
C ALA A 356 -7.44 -4.41 16.69
N GLY A 357 -8.56 -4.75 17.20
CA GLY A 357 -8.75 -5.21 18.57
C GLY A 357 -9.26 -4.10 19.47
N ASN A 358 -8.48 -3.67 20.44
CA ASN A 358 -9.00 -2.82 21.53
C ASN A 358 -9.66 -1.52 21.06
N ALA A 359 -9.15 -0.87 20.00
CA ALA A 359 -9.73 0.35 19.46
C ALA A 359 -11.17 0.16 18.94
N VAL A 360 -11.45 -1.00 18.35
CA VAL A 360 -12.81 -1.35 17.89
C VAL A 360 -13.72 -1.74 19.05
N LEU A 361 -13.17 -2.48 20.01
CA LEU A 361 -13.92 -3.00 21.16
C LEU A 361 -14.30 -1.93 22.19
N THR A 362 -13.57 -0.82 22.24
CA THR A 362 -13.81 0.27 23.20
C THR A 362 -14.74 1.36 22.70
N GLN A 363 -15.12 1.34 21.42
CA GLN A 363 -16.09 2.29 20.88
C GLN A 363 -17.52 1.83 21.20
N ASN A 364 -18.37 2.79 21.53
CA ASN A 364 -19.80 2.48 21.70
C ASN A 364 -20.42 2.10 20.36
N PRO A 365 -21.41 1.21 20.33
CA PRO A 365 -22.21 1.00 19.15
C PRO A 365 -22.77 2.32 18.62
N GLY A 366 -22.63 2.55 17.31
CA GLY A 366 -23.11 3.77 16.67
C GLY A 366 -22.16 4.97 16.66
N ASP A 367 -21.05 4.92 17.39
CA ASP A 367 -20.00 5.94 17.29
C ASP A 367 -19.44 5.96 15.85
N LYS A 368 -19.64 7.08 15.15
CA LYS A 368 -19.12 7.29 13.79
C LYS A 368 -17.67 7.69 13.86
N PHE A 369 -16.82 7.07 13.04
CA PHE A 369 -15.41 7.38 12.97
C PHE A 369 -15.13 8.44 11.91
N GLU A 370 -14.52 9.53 12.34
CA GLU A 370 -13.93 10.58 11.50
C GLU A 370 -12.56 10.95 12.00
N GLY A 371 -11.68 11.37 11.10
CA GLY A 371 -10.36 11.82 11.48
C GLY A 371 -9.67 12.66 10.40
N TRP A 372 -8.61 13.32 10.79
CA TRP A 372 -7.70 14.01 9.89
C TRP A 372 -6.25 13.75 10.29
N ASP A 373 -5.36 13.89 9.34
CA ASP A 373 -3.92 13.84 9.55
C ASP A 373 -3.23 14.98 8.82
N ALA A 374 -2.10 15.42 9.38
CA ALA A 374 -1.19 16.33 8.71
C ALA A 374 0.25 15.91 9.00
N SER A 375 1.13 16.17 8.05
CA SER A 375 2.54 15.84 8.18
C SER A 375 3.44 16.86 7.51
N ALA A 376 4.67 16.98 8.03
CA ALA A 376 5.73 17.78 7.45
C ALA A 376 7.05 17.02 7.56
N GLY A 377 7.67 16.72 6.43
CA GLY A 377 8.87 15.90 6.34
C GLY A 377 10.01 16.57 5.61
N LEU A 378 11.22 16.42 6.14
CA LEU A 378 12.46 16.85 5.52
C LEU A 378 13.32 15.63 5.21
N GLN A 379 13.83 15.54 3.99
CA GLN A 379 14.64 14.42 3.52
C GLN A 379 15.96 14.91 2.95
N PHE A 380 17.04 14.24 3.33
CA PHE A 380 18.36 14.42 2.78
C PHE A 380 18.81 13.14 2.07
N MET A 381 19.06 13.24 0.77
CA MET A 381 19.44 12.15 -0.13
C MET A 381 20.85 12.41 -0.69
N PRO A 382 21.93 12.08 0.05
CA PRO A 382 23.31 12.40 -0.35
C PRO A 382 23.71 11.73 -1.66
N ASN A 383 23.17 10.55 -1.93
CA ASN A 383 23.35 9.78 -3.16
C ASN A 383 22.06 9.05 -3.55
N GLU A 384 22.12 8.19 -4.54
CA GLU A 384 20.96 7.43 -5.02
C GLU A 384 20.57 6.24 -4.14
N TYR A 385 21.42 5.85 -3.19
CA TYR A 385 21.20 4.67 -2.32
C TYR A 385 20.73 5.03 -0.92
N LEU A 386 21.06 6.21 -0.42
CA LEU A 386 20.78 6.63 0.95
C LEU A 386 19.77 7.77 1.04
N THR A 387 18.86 7.64 1.98
CA THR A 387 17.95 8.69 2.41
C THR A 387 17.97 8.78 3.93
N PHE A 388 18.21 9.97 4.46
CA PHE A 388 17.96 10.31 5.85
C PHE A 388 16.78 11.26 5.91
N GLY A 389 15.93 11.12 6.91
CA GLY A 389 14.80 12.03 7.04
C GLY A 389 14.31 12.21 8.45
N THR A 390 13.53 13.27 8.59
CA THR A 390 12.71 13.51 9.79
C THR A 390 11.33 13.94 9.34
N GLU A 391 10.31 13.49 10.06
CA GLU A 391 8.92 13.79 9.75
C GLU A 391 8.13 14.01 11.03
N PHE A 392 7.41 15.13 11.11
CA PHE A 392 6.40 15.37 12.12
C PHE A 392 5.04 14.97 11.57
N VAL A 393 4.29 14.19 12.35
CA VAL A 393 2.94 13.72 12.02
C VAL A 393 2.01 14.11 13.16
N THR A 394 0.87 14.69 12.84
CA THR A 394 -0.22 14.96 13.78
C THR A 394 -1.51 14.36 13.25
N ARG A 395 -2.28 13.71 14.10
CA ARG A 395 -3.54 13.03 13.79
C ARG A 395 -4.58 13.32 14.85
N HIS A 396 -5.82 13.45 14.42
CA HIS A 396 -6.97 13.61 15.32
C HIS A 396 -8.13 12.74 14.86
N THR A 397 -8.86 12.19 15.83
CA THR A 397 -10.11 11.45 15.59
C THR A 397 -11.22 11.94 16.51
N ASN A 398 -12.45 11.90 16.03
CA ASN A 398 -13.62 12.32 16.81
C ASN A 398 -13.95 11.37 17.97
N VAL A 399 -13.47 10.12 17.91
CA VAL A 399 -13.58 9.12 18.99
C VAL A 399 -12.19 8.73 19.51
N PRO A 400 -12.02 8.32 20.78
CA PRO A 400 -10.73 7.82 21.26
C PRO A 400 -10.26 6.61 20.47
N TYR A 401 -9.05 6.71 19.90
CA TYR A 401 -8.51 5.68 19.00
C TYR A 401 -7.01 5.45 19.15
N PHE A 402 -6.22 6.53 19.37
CA PHE A 402 -4.77 6.42 19.50
C PHE A 402 -4.37 5.95 20.89
N SER A 403 -3.26 5.23 20.97
CA SER A 403 -2.71 4.77 22.25
C SER A 403 -2.35 5.96 23.15
N GLY A 404 -2.95 6.02 24.33
CA GLY A 404 -2.56 6.90 25.40
C GLY A 404 -1.35 6.38 26.18
N HIS A 405 -0.97 7.08 27.25
CA HIS A 405 0.20 6.72 28.07
C HIS A 405 0.10 5.30 28.67
N GLY A 406 -1.08 4.89 29.12
CA GLY A 406 -1.33 3.56 29.68
C GLY A 406 -1.16 2.41 28.68
N GLY A 407 -1.08 2.70 27.38
CA GLY A 407 -0.95 1.69 26.34
C GLY A 407 -2.23 0.92 26.03
N VAL A 408 -2.13 -0.11 25.23
CA VAL A 408 -3.29 -0.89 24.71
C VAL A 408 -3.18 -2.41 24.96
N THR A 409 -2.10 -2.86 25.61
CA THR A 409 -1.78 -4.28 25.78
C THR A 409 -2.22 -4.82 27.14
N SER A 410 -1.80 -4.19 28.23
CA SER A 410 -2.06 -4.56 29.63
C SER A 410 -1.69 -3.42 30.58
N ALA A 411 -2.06 -3.51 31.85
CA ALA A 411 -1.77 -2.50 32.86
C ALA A 411 -0.27 -2.21 33.04
N ASN A 412 0.60 -3.15 32.76
CA ASN A 412 2.07 -2.97 32.83
C ASN A 412 2.76 -2.93 31.47
N GLY A 413 2.01 -2.91 30.36
CA GLY A 413 2.54 -2.84 29.00
C GLY A 413 3.02 -4.16 28.39
N TRP A 414 3.05 -5.25 29.13
CA TRP A 414 3.56 -6.54 28.68
C TRP A 414 2.45 -7.50 28.25
N LYS A 415 2.69 -8.29 27.22
CA LYS A 415 1.79 -9.40 26.87
C LYS A 415 1.82 -10.50 27.94
N PRO A 416 0.70 -11.25 28.13
CA PRO A 416 0.73 -12.46 28.97
C PRO A 416 1.84 -13.46 28.52
N PRO A 417 2.49 -14.20 29.42
CA PRO A 417 2.16 -14.34 30.84
C PRO A 417 2.72 -13.25 31.78
N ILE A 418 3.48 -12.30 31.29
CA ILE A 418 4.14 -11.25 32.09
C ILE A 418 3.15 -10.15 32.45
N GLY A 419 2.23 -9.81 31.53
CA GLY A 419 1.20 -8.81 31.73
C GLY A 419 -0.01 -9.33 32.50
N ASP A 420 -0.92 -8.42 32.86
CA ASP A 420 -2.24 -8.79 33.41
C ASP A 420 -3.18 -9.22 32.28
N PRO A 421 -3.60 -10.50 32.20
CA PRO A 421 -4.48 -10.98 31.13
C PRO A 421 -5.96 -10.61 31.32
N THR A 422 -6.37 -10.11 32.50
CA THR A 422 -7.78 -9.96 32.84
C THR A 422 -8.17 -8.49 33.05
N GLY A 423 -9.21 -8.06 32.34
CA GLY A 423 -9.95 -6.84 32.64
C GLY A 423 -9.26 -5.51 32.29
N TYR A 424 -8.07 -5.52 31.68
CA TYR A 424 -7.42 -4.29 31.28
C TYR A 424 -8.22 -3.56 30.19
N LYS A 425 -8.56 -2.30 30.43
CA LYS A 425 -9.16 -1.40 29.44
C LYS A 425 -8.06 -0.56 28.82
N ALA A 426 -7.93 -0.65 27.49
CA ALA A 426 -6.96 0.15 26.74
C ALA A 426 -7.12 1.64 27.02
N ASP A 427 -6.01 2.32 27.24
CA ASP A 427 -5.95 3.78 27.34
C ASP A 427 -5.93 4.37 25.94
N LEU A 428 -7.06 4.95 25.50
CA LEU A 428 -7.22 5.52 24.19
C LEU A 428 -7.48 7.03 24.28
N VAL A 429 -6.85 7.78 23.39
CA VAL A 429 -6.98 9.24 23.25
C VAL A 429 -7.35 9.61 21.80
N LYS A 430 -7.79 10.85 21.60
CA LYS A 430 -8.23 11.36 20.30
C LYS A 430 -7.11 11.90 19.44
N ASP A 431 -5.98 12.22 20.04
CA ASP A 431 -4.88 12.93 19.40
C ASP A 431 -3.61 12.11 19.43
N GLU A 432 -2.86 12.12 18.33
CA GLU A 432 -1.54 11.54 18.21
C GLU A 432 -0.59 12.54 17.54
N ASN A 433 0.54 12.82 18.21
CA ASN A 433 1.65 13.55 17.63
C ASN A 433 2.90 12.68 17.66
N ARG A 434 3.64 12.66 16.55
CA ARG A 434 4.87 11.87 16.42
C ARG A 434 5.97 12.64 15.71
N LEU A 435 7.21 12.39 16.11
CA LEU A 435 8.39 12.83 15.41
C LEU A 435 9.21 11.59 15.02
N ILE A 436 9.37 11.39 13.75
CA ILE A 436 10.01 10.20 13.18
C ILE A 436 11.37 10.60 12.58
N PHE A 437 12.42 9.92 12.99
CA PHE A 437 13.75 9.98 12.37
C PHE A 437 13.99 8.66 11.66
N TYR A 438 14.50 8.69 10.43
CA TYR A 438 14.69 7.47 9.66
C TYR A 438 15.92 7.51 8.74
N SER A 439 16.41 6.33 8.44
CA SER A 439 17.47 6.08 7.47
C SER A 439 17.07 4.92 6.58
N ILE A 440 17.13 5.12 5.27
CA ILE A 440 16.80 4.09 4.28
C ILE A 440 18.00 3.90 3.35
N PHE A 441 18.48 2.67 3.28
CA PHE A 441 19.43 2.22 2.26
C PHE A 441 18.71 1.32 1.26
N ARG A 442 19.07 1.45 -0.02
CA ARG A 442 18.51 0.61 -1.10
C ARG A 442 19.44 0.57 -2.31
N PHE A 443 19.35 -0.49 -3.05
CA PHE A 443 19.88 -0.59 -4.41
C PHE A 443 19.05 -1.56 -5.24
#